data_fb2c648752ee9116da329bfebe3790c4
#
_entry.id   fb2c648752ee9116da329bfebe3790c4
#
_cell.length_a   1.000
_cell.length_b   1.000
_cell.length_c   1.000
_cell.angle_alpha   90.00
_cell.angle_beta   90.00
_cell.angle_gamma   90.00
#
_symmetry.space_group_name_H-M   'P 1'
#
loop_
_entity.id
_entity.type
_entity.pdbx_description
1 polymer ?
#
loop_
_entity_poly.entity_id
_entity_poly.type
_entity_poly.pdbx_seq_one_letter_code
_entity_poly.pdbx_strand_id
1 'polypeptide(L)'
;MNRVPQTLLALAALASTTLAADPNYSLVPNFFDAQPDSKQLGPCHGGAVIDKAGNIYVTTDTKRGIVVFSAEGKFLRTVGPTQIHGLELREENGQEFIYAARPNLNQVLKLTLDGKRVWTMHAPETEIFDEATFHPCALTVAPDGSIFVADGYGSNYIFKFDKNRKFVKAFGGPGEAEGKFNTCHGIGLDTRNGKPLLFVCNRNNNRVEYWDLEGNFVRVIQKNLRMPAAVHIRGDYALVPELQGRVTVLNKDGSIAAQLGDNPNEKQRANFGLPQAEWKDGICNSPHGGSIDKDGNLIVAEWSQFGHLHKFARVR
;
A
#
# COMPACT_ATOMS: atom_id res chain seq x y z
N MET A 1 -12.43 -12.22 -73.08
CA MET A 1 -12.85 -12.55 -71.73
C MET A 1 -11.94 -11.81 -70.77
N ASN A 2 -12.34 -10.60 -70.37
CA ASN A 2 -11.56 -9.74 -69.50
C ASN A 2 -11.98 -9.98 -68.05
N ARG A 3 -11.05 -10.43 -67.21
CA ARG A 3 -11.26 -10.53 -65.75
C ARG A 3 -10.87 -9.21 -65.11
N VAL A 4 -11.81 -8.61 -64.40
CA VAL A 4 -11.60 -7.42 -63.54
C VAL A 4 -11.12 -7.91 -62.17
N PRO A 5 -10.05 -7.34 -61.58
CA PRO A 5 -9.64 -7.69 -60.23
C PRO A 5 -10.55 -7.02 -59.19
N GLN A 6 -11.12 -7.76 -58.28
CA GLN A 6 -11.82 -7.23 -57.09
C GLN A 6 -10.78 -6.83 -56.04
N THR A 7 -10.72 -5.52 -55.81
CA THR A 7 -9.93 -4.95 -54.69
C THR A 7 -10.74 -5.07 -53.40
N LEU A 8 -10.30 -5.95 -52.45
CA LEU A 8 -10.84 -5.96 -51.09
C LEU A 8 -10.35 -4.73 -50.36
N LEU A 9 -11.24 -3.82 -50.01
CA LEU A 9 -10.99 -2.79 -49.01
C LEU A 9 -11.12 -3.42 -47.62
N ALA A 10 -9.99 -3.53 -46.89
CA ALA A 10 -9.99 -3.86 -45.48
C ALA A 10 -10.31 -2.58 -44.68
N LEU A 11 -11.51 -2.51 -44.09
CA LEU A 11 -11.85 -1.51 -43.10
C LEU A 11 -11.06 -1.82 -41.80
N ALA A 12 -10.04 -1.05 -41.51
CA ALA A 12 -9.42 -1.07 -40.20
C ALA A 12 -10.34 -0.30 -39.24
N ALA A 13 -10.99 -1.04 -38.34
CA ALA A 13 -11.71 -0.44 -37.22
C ALA A 13 -10.69 0.17 -36.24
N LEU A 14 -10.54 1.47 -36.24
CA LEU A 14 -9.86 2.21 -35.19
C LEU A 14 -10.70 2.08 -33.91
N ALA A 15 -10.28 1.19 -33.01
CA ALA A 15 -10.77 1.18 -31.65
C ALA A 15 -10.28 2.48 -30.98
N SER A 16 -11.15 3.46 -30.85
CA SER A 16 -10.91 4.64 -30.03
C SER A 16 -10.89 4.19 -28.57
N THR A 17 -9.69 4.01 -28.00
CA THR A 17 -9.52 3.93 -26.56
C THR A 17 -9.84 5.31 -26.00
N THR A 18 -11.06 5.49 -25.50
CA THR A 18 -11.37 6.63 -24.63
C THR A 18 -10.48 6.50 -23.40
N LEU A 19 -9.44 7.33 -23.32
CA LEU A 19 -8.71 7.55 -22.08
C LEU A 19 -9.75 7.97 -21.03
N ALA A 20 -9.91 7.19 -19.97
CA ALA A 20 -10.73 7.61 -18.85
C ALA A 20 -10.17 8.94 -18.33
N ALA A 21 -11.06 9.92 -18.11
CA ALA A 21 -10.64 11.18 -17.51
C ALA A 21 -9.98 10.91 -16.16
N ASP A 22 -8.92 11.67 -15.84
CA ASP A 22 -8.23 11.55 -14.56
C ASP A 22 -9.24 11.71 -13.41
N PRO A 23 -9.13 10.86 -12.36
CA PRO A 23 -10.09 10.88 -11.26
C PRO A 23 -9.98 12.20 -10.48
N ASN A 24 -11.10 12.80 -10.21
CA ASN A 24 -11.20 13.96 -9.33
C ASN A 24 -11.67 13.51 -7.94
N TYR A 25 -11.18 14.18 -6.88
CA TYR A 25 -11.49 13.81 -5.50
C TYR A 25 -11.85 15.04 -4.66
N SER A 26 -12.75 14.86 -3.70
CA SER A 26 -13.08 15.86 -2.69
C SER A 26 -12.93 15.28 -1.28
N LEU A 27 -12.45 16.09 -0.35
CA LEU A 27 -12.39 15.71 1.06
C LEU A 27 -13.81 15.47 1.59
N VAL A 28 -13.98 14.40 2.38
CA VAL A 28 -15.16 14.19 3.22
C VAL A 28 -14.77 14.53 4.66
N PRO A 29 -15.10 15.72 5.16
CA PRO A 29 -14.69 16.17 6.48
C PRO A 29 -15.38 15.34 7.57
N ASN A 30 -14.70 15.10 8.69
CA ASN A 30 -15.23 14.41 9.87
C ASN A 30 -15.87 13.04 9.56
N PHE A 31 -15.29 12.30 8.59
CA PHE A 31 -15.85 11.02 8.18
C PHE A 31 -15.73 9.94 9.27
N PHE A 32 -14.64 9.94 10.02
CA PHE A 32 -14.41 8.93 11.05
C PHE A 32 -14.89 9.39 12.41
N ASP A 33 -15.65 8.52 13.09
CA ASP A 33 -16.10 8.78 14.44
C ASP A 33 -14.91 9.00 15.42
N ALA A 34 -15.15 9.85 16.42
CA ALA A 34 -14.27 9.92 17.57
C ALA A 34 -14.23 8.57 18.30
N GLN A 35 -13.07 8.26 18.90
CA GLN A 35 -12.90 7.04 19.66
C GLN A 35 -13.80 7.04 20.92
N PRO A 36 -14.42 5.89 21.30
CA PRO A 36 -15.42 5.86 22.38
C PRO A 36 -14.90 6.32 23.74
N ASP A 37 -13.60 6.21 23.97
CA ASP A 37 -12.92 6.62 25.20
C ASP A 37 -12.38 8.04 25.14
N SER A 38 -12.80 8.84 24.14
CA SER A 38 -12.33 10.21 23.87
C SER A 38 -10.81 10.31 23.71
N LYS A 39 -10.12 9.16 23.46
CA LYS A 39 -8.69 9.13 23.22
C LYS A 39 -8.41 9.33 21.75
N GLN A 40 -7.26 9.89 21.50
CA GLN A 40 -6.73 10.02 20.15
C GLN A 40 -6.50 8.62 19.54
N LEU A 41 -6.62 8.53 18.21
CA LEU A 41 -6.39 7.27 17.49
C LEU A 41 -4.97 6.72 17.75
N GLY A 42 -4.00 7.62 17.85
CA GLY A 42 -2.57 7.31 17.95
C GLY A 42 -1.96 7.02 16.59
N PRO A 43 -0.64 6.86 16.52
CA PRO A 43 0.06 6.75 15.24
C PRO A 43 -0.48 5.62 14.37
N CYS A 44 -0.89 5.95 13.13
CA CYS A 44 -1.38 4.97 12.16
C CYS A 44 -0.23 4.49 11.26
N HIS A 45 0.68 3.71 11.82
CA HIS A 45 1.96 3.38 11.19
C HIS A 45 1.83 2.37 10.03
N GLY A 46 0.87 1.45 10.10
CA GLY A 46 0.71 0.43 9.05
C GLY A 46 -0.32 0.77 7.98
N GLY A 47 -1.08 1.84 8.19
CA GLY A 47 -2.10 2.27 7.24
C GLY A 47 -3.47 1.64 7.43
N ALA A 48 -4.21 1.50 6.33
CA ALA A 48 -5.58 1.03 6.31
C ALA A 48 -5.82 -0.01 5.23
N VAL A 49 -6.69 -1.00 5.51
CA VAL A 49 -7.23 -1.95 4.52
C VAL A 49 -8.75 -2.05 4.67
N ILE A 50 -9.45 -2.46 3.61
CA ILE A 50 -10.91 -2.51 3.57
C ILE A 50 -11.37 -3.90 3.18
N ASP A 51 -12.22 -4.53 4.03
CA ASP A 51 -12.78 -5.85 3.76
C ASP A 51 -13.92 -5.80 2.70
N LYS A 52 -14.41 -6.96 2.29
CA LYS A 52 -15.51 -7.07 1.32
C LYS A 52 -16.83 -6.45 1.81
N ALA A 53 -17.04 -6.40 3.11
CA ALA A 53 -18.22 -5.76 3.72
C ALA A 53 -18.09 -4.24 3.75
N GLY A 54 -16.88 -3.69 3.45
CA GLY A 54 -16.57 -2.28 3.48
C GLY A 54 -16.03 -1.80 4.82
N ASN A 55 -15.80 -2.69 5.80
CA ASN A 55 -15.19 -2.28 7.05
C ASN A 55 -13.72 -1.89 6.84
N ILE A 56 -13.30 -0.84 7.54
CA ILE A 56 -11.98 -0.22 7.41
C ILE A 56 -11.15 -0.60 8.64
N TYR A 57 -10.05 -1.31 8.42
CA TYR A 57 -9.12 -1.76 9.45
C TYR A 57 -7.90 -0.84 9.44
N VAL A 58 -7.65 -0.13 10.53
CA VAL A 58 -6.56 0.84 10.67
C VAL A 58 -5.62 0.40 11.77
N THR A 59 -4.33 0.28 11.47
CA THR A 59 -3.33 -0.01 12.49
C THR A 59 -3.07 1.19 13.38
N THR A 60 -2.77 0.92 14.65
CA THR A 60 -2.26 1.94 15.57
C THR A 60 -1.06 1.41 16.34
N ASP A 61 -0.11 2.30 16.68
CA ASP A 61 1.01 1.96 17.58
C ASP A 61 0.60 1.96 19.06
N THR A 62 -0.70 1.96 19.33
CA THR A 62 -1.27 1.92 20.68
C THR A 62 -1.61 0.47 21.10
N LYS A 63 -2.01 0.30 22.37
CA LYS A 63 -2.49 -0.99 22.89
C LYS A 63 -3.77 -1.49 22.21
N ARG A 64 -4.43 -0.66 21.39
CA ARG A 64 -5.63 -1.05 20.63
C ARG A 64 -5.34 -1.95 19.44
N GLY A 65 -4.11 -1.96 18.94
CA GLY A 65 -3.70 -2.74 17.76
C GLY A 65 -4.37 -2.22 16.49
N ILE A 66 -5.33 -2.97 15.95
CA ILE A 66 -6.13 -2.59 14.78
C ILE A 66 -7.49 -2.04 15.23
N VAL A 67 -7.80 -0.82 14.83
CA VAL A 67 -9.12 -0.20 15.02
C VAL A 67 -9.96 -0.47 13.78
N VAL A 68 -11.19 -0.90 13.97
CA VAL A 68 -12.12 -1.22 12.89
C VAL A 68 -13.27 -0.23 12.86
N PHE A 69 -13.47 0.39 11.69
CA PHE A 69 -14.61 1.26 11.40
C PHE A 69 -15.54 0.60 10.40
N SER A 70 -16.81 0.97 10.40
CA SER A 70 -17.75 0.60 9.33
C SER A 70 -17.44 1.35 8.03
N ALA A 71 -18.14 0.97 6.95
CA ALA A 71 -18.06 1.67 5.66
C ALA A 71 -18.47 3.15 5.73
N GLU A 72 -19.25 3.53 6.76
CA GLU A 72 -19.71 4.90 7.06
C GLU A 72 -18.79 5.63 8.05
N GLY A 73 -17.66 5.04 8.44
CA GLY A 73 -16.68 5.64 9.36
C GLY A 73 -17.01 5.50 10.83
N LYS A 74 -18.03 4.71 11.21
CA LYS A 74 -18.39 4.48 12.61
C LYS A 74 -17.45 3.49 13.28
N PHE A 75 -16.97 3.81 14.46
CA PHE A 75 -16.18 2.87 15.26
C PHE A 75 -16.99 1.60 15.58
N LEU A 76 -16.40 0.44 15.33
CA LEU A 76 -17.01 -0.86 15.60
C LEU A 76 -16.33 -1.59 16.76
N ARG A 77 -15.02 -1.80 16.68
CA ARG A 77 -14.24 -2.61 17.62
C ARG A 77 -12.73 -2.42 17.42
N THR A 78 -11.97 -3.03 18.29
CA THR A 78 -10.53 -3.25 18.11
C THR A 78 -10.23 -4.74 17.98
N VAL A 79 -9.22 -5.09 17.20
CA VAL A 79 -8.84 -6.48 16.96
C VAL A 79 -7.32 -6.65 16.86
N GLY A 80 -6.86 -7.89 16.99
CA GLY A 80 -5.50 -8.31 16.67
C GLY A 80 -4.43 -7.87 17.66
N PRO A 81 -3.19 -8.23 17.35
CA PRO A 81 -2.04 -7.83 18.14
C PRO A 81 -1.66 -6.36 17.87
N THR A 82 -0.82 -5.83 18.75
CA THR A 82 -0.22 -4.50 18.63
C THR A 82 1.04 -4.51 17.75
N GLN A 83 1.60 -3.33 17.48
CA GLN A 83 2.87 -3.14 16.76
C GLN A 83 2.83 -3.71 15.32
N ILE A 84 1.71 -3.54 14.66
CA ILE A 84 1.57 -3.90 13.24
C ILE A 84 1.97 -2.68 12.41
N HIS A 85 2.87 -2.90 11.44
CA HIS A 85 3.31 -1.88 10.50
C HIS A 85 2.61 -2.03 9.14
N GLY A 86 2.85 -3.07 8.38
CA GLY A 86 2.18 -3.28 7.09
C GLY A 86 0.97 -4.20 7.20
N LEU A 87 -0.09 -3.89 6.45
CA LEU A 87 -1.30 -4.72 6.32
C LEU A 87 -1.61 -5.02 4.87
N GLU A 88 -2.04 -6.25 4.60
CA GLU A 88 -2.71 -6.64 3.35
C GLU A 88 -3.92 -7.51 3.68
N LEU A 89 -5.02 -7.34 2.94
CA LEU A 89 -6.17 -8.27 2.98
C LEU A 89 -6.12 -9.21 1.78
N ARG A 90 -6.29 -10.49 2.05
CA ARG A 90 -6.39 -11.53 1.03
C ARG A 90 -7.58 -12.44 1.28
N GLU A 91 -8.25 -12.79 0.20
CA GLU A 91 -9.28 -13.84 0.21
C GLU A 91 -8.66 -15.18 -0.17
N GLU A 92 -8.97 -16.20 0.61
CA GLU A 92 -8.58 -17.57 0.39
C GLU A 92 -9.79 -18.49 0.64
N ASN A 93 -10.21 -19.24 -0.37
CA ASN A 93 -11.34 -20.16 -0.27
C ASN A 93 -12.64 -19.50 0.27
N GLY A 94 -12.90 -18.26 -0.13
CA GLY A 94 -14.10 -17.51 0.27
C GLY A 94 -13.99 -16.82 1.65
N GLN A 95 -12.88 -16.95 2.36
CA GLN A 95 -12.62 -16.29 3.62
C GLN A 95 -11.52 -15.23 3.46
N GLU A 96 -11.72 -14.06 4.11
CA GLU A 96 -10.71 -13.00 4.15
C GLU A 96 -9.79 -13.13 5.35
N PHE A 97 -8.52 -12.84 5.13
CA PHE A 97 -7.47 -12.84 6.13
C PHE A 97 -6.65 -11.54 6.06
N ILE A 98 -6.15 -11.12 7.21
CA ILE A 98 -5.19 -10.04 7.35
C ILE A 98 -3.78 -10.65 7.36
N TYR A 99 -2.93 -10.19 6.46
CA TYR A 99 -1.50 -10.41 6.50
C TYR A 99 -0.83 -9.16 7.05
N ALA A 100 0.08 -9.33 7.99
CA ALA A 100 0.63 -8.21 8.75
C ALA A 100 2.13 -8.34 8.98
N ALA A 101 2.87 -7.23 8.82
CA ALA A 101 4.28 -7.14 9.18
C ALA A 101 4.45 -6.49 10.56
N ARG A 102 5.37 -6.99 11.37
CA ARG A 102 5.69 -6.48 12.71
C ARG A 102 7.20 -6.31 12.86
N PRO A 103 7.76 -5.17 12.43
CA PRO A 103 9.22 -4.96 12.41
C PRO A 103 9.85 -5.12 13.78
N ASN A 104 9.28 -4.50 14.82
CA ASN A 104 9.84 -4.53 16.18
C ASN A 104 9.82 -5.92 16.85
N LEU A 105 9.14 -6.88 16.24
CA LEU A 105 9.07 -8.27 16.72
C LEU A 105 9.65 -9.26 15.71
N ASN A 106 10.25 -8.74 14.64
CA ASN A 106 10.96 -9.52 13.62
C ASN A 106 10.08 -10.63 13.03
N GLN A 107 8.80 -10.32 12.70
CA GLN A 107 7.86 -11.32 12.27
C GLN A 107 6.80 -10.80 11.29
N VAL A 108 6.24 -11.71 10.52
CA VAL A 108 5.00 -11.52 9.77
C VAL A 108 3.94 -12.49 10.25
N LEU A 109 2.68 -12.08 10.17
CA LEU A 109 1.54 -12.81 10.68
C LEU A 109 0.48 -13.02 9.61
N LYS A 110 -0.29 -14.09 9.75
CA LYS A 110 -1.63 -14.21 9.16
C LYS A 110 -2.65 -14.24 10.29
N LEU A 111 -3.68 -13.41 10.16
CA LEU A 111 -4.75 -13.26 11.13
C LEU A 111 -6.10 -13.45 10.44
N THR A 112 -7.10 -13.87 11.18
CA THR A 112 -8.51 -13.75 10.78
C THR A 112 -8.97 -12.30 10.95
N LEU A 113 -10.14 -11.91 10.39
CA LEU A 113 -10.68 -10.55 10.53
C LEU A 113 -11.05 -10.17 11.97
N ASP A 114 -11.23 -11.15 12.86
CA ASP A 114 -11.41 -10.93 14.31
C ASP A 114 -10.07 -10.87 15.07
N GLY A 115 -8.94 -10.89 14.35
CA GLY A 115 -7.61 -10.69 14.89
C GLY A 115 -6.96 -11.93 15.51
N LYS A 116 -7.56 -13.12 15.38
CA LYS A 116 -6.94 -14.38 15.82
C LYS A 116 -5.79 -14.75 14.91
N ARG A 117 -4.68 -15.12 15.52
CA ARG A 117 -3.49 -15.56 14.81
C ARG A 117 -3.68 -16.93 14.19
N VAL A 118 -3.50 -17.03 12.87
CA VAL A 118 -3.47 -18.29 12.12
C VAL A 118 -2.07 -18.87 12.13
N TRP A 119 -1.06 -18.05 11.83
CA TRP A 119 0.35 -18.43 11.90
C TRP A 119 1.26 -17.21 12.09
N THR A 120 2.49 -17.48 12.49
CA THR A 120 3.61 -16.52 12.56
C THR A 120 4.77 -17.06 11.72
N MET A 121 5.47 -16.18 11.03
CA MET A 121 6.71 -16.44 10.32
C MET A 121 7.78 -15.46 10.80
N HIS A 122 8.99 -15.95 11.01
CA HIS A 122 10.17 -15.19 11.43
C HIS A 122 11.17 -15.06 10.29
N ALA A 123 12.33 -14.45 10.58
CA ALA A 123 13.43 -14.37 9.64
C ALA A 123 13.80 -15.75 9.07
N PRO A 124 14.08 -15.85 7.78
CA PRO A 124 14.63 -17.09 7.23
C PRO A 124 16.10 -17.27 7.64
N GLU A 125 16.57 -18.50 7.60
CA GLU A 125 18.01 -18.77 7.74
C GLU A 125 18.74 -18.37 6.45
N THR A 126 19.58 -17.34 6.53
CA THR A 126 20.38 -16.81 5.42
C THR A 126 21.51 -15.95 5.94
N GLU A 127 22.66 -15.95 5.26
CA GLU A 127 23.83 -15.14 5.57
C GLU A 127 23.56 -13.61 5.55
N ILE A 128 22.46 -13.18 4.94
CA ILE A 128 22.04 -11.75 4.96
C ILE A 128 21.91 -11.24 6.39
N PHE A 129 21.53 -12.10 7.34
CA PHE A 129 21.31 -11.72 8.73
C PHE A 129 22.54 -11.86 9.63
N ASP A 130 23.70 -12.21 9.06
CA ASP A 130 24.98 -12.11 9.76
C ASP A 130 25.39 -10.65 9.99
N GLU A 131 24.92 -9.74 9.08
CA GLU A 131 25.22 -8.30 9.12
C GLU A 131 23.99 -7.42 9.26
N ALA A 132 22.78 -7.97 9.25
CA ALA A 132 21.53 -7.23 9.29
C ALA A 132 20.51 -7.88 10.22
N THR A 133 19.45 -7.14 10.55
CA THR A 133 18.33 -7.64 11.36
C THR A 133 17.07 -7.69 10.50
N PHE A 134 16.20 -8.68 10.73
CA PHE A 134 14.91 -8.78 10.06
C PHE A 134 13.90 -7.81 10.68
N HIS A 135 13.59 -6.71 9.99
CA HIS A 135 12.61 -5.71 10.39
C HIS A 135 11.61 -5.46 9.24
N PRO A 136 10.68 -6.40 8.98
CA PRO A 136 9.78 -6.35 7.83
C PRO A 136 8.82 -5.16 7.90
N CYS A 137 8.76 -4.35 6.84
CA CYS A 137 7.85 -3.22 6.72
C CYS A 137 6.47 -3.63 6.22
N ALA A 138 6.43 -4.47 5.18
CA ALA A 138 5.22 -4.86 4.48
C ALA A 138 5.38 -6.23 3.83
N LEU A 139 4.27 -6.78 3.35
CA LEU A 139 4.26 -8.02 2.59
C LEU A 139 3.14 -8.02 1.57
N THR A 140 3.23 -8.90 0.59
CA THR A 140 2.14 -9.22 -0.34
C THR A 140 2.13 -10.70 -0.69
N VAL A 141 0.97 -11.22 -1.10
CA VAL A 141 0.78 -12.63 -1.42
C VAL A 141 0.38 -12.76 -2.89
N ALA A 142 1.14 -13.53 -3.65
CA ALA A 142 0.87 -13.82 -5.06
C ALA A 142 -0.27 -14.84 -5.23
N PRO A 143 -0.84 -14.98 -6.46
CA PRO A 143 -1.95 -15.91 -6.73
C PRO A 143 -1.62 -17.37 -6.47
N ASP A 144 -0.36 -17.77 -6.60
CA ASP A 144 0.13 -19.13 -6.31
C ASP A 144 0.34 -19.40 -4.81
N GLY A 145 0.10 -18.39 -3.96
CA GLY A 145 0.30 -18.43 -2.51
C GLY A 145 1.73 -18.08 -2.06
N SER A 146 2.64 -17.74 -2.98
CA SER A 146 3.96 -17.24 -2.62
C SER A 146 3.85 -15.93 -1.86
N ILE A 147 4.66 -15.76 -0.81
CA ILE A 147 4.67 -14.58 0.06
C ILE A 147 5.95 -13.78 -0.21
N PHE A 148 5.79 -12.48 -0.43
CA PHE A 148 6.90 -11.55 -0.60
C PHE A 148 6.93 -10.59 0.58
N VAL A 149 8.05 -10.54 1.30
CA VAL A 149 8.24 -9.71 2.49
C VAL A 149 9.29 -8.66 2.21
N ALA A 150 8.91 -7.40 2.29
CA ALA A 150 9.81 -6.27 2.16
C ALA A 150 10.45 -5.95 3.52
N ASP A 151 11.75 -6.17 3.65
CA ASP A 151 12.53 -5.95 4.87
C ASP A 151 13.22 -4.59 4.87
N GLY A 152 12.43 -3.53 4.69
CA GLY A 152 12.96 -2.18 4.46
C GLY A 152 13.53 -1.50 5.70
N TYR A 153 13.17 -1.91 6.90
CA TYR A 153 13.77 -1.40 8.14
C TYR A 153 14.95 -2.25 8.63
N GLY A 154 15.21 -3.37 7.95
CA GLY A 154 16.32 -4.26 8.23
C GLY A 154 17.33 -4.30 7.08
N SER A 155 17.33 -5.38 6.34
CA SER A 155 18.36 -5.68 5.34
C SER A 155 18.21 -4.97 3.99
N ASN A 156 17.08 -4.33 3.71
CA ASN A 156 16.74 -3.81 2.38
C ASN A 156 16.66 -4.88 1.27
N TYR A 157 16.26 -6.10 1.62
CA TYR A 157 15.92 -7.14 0.67
C TYR A 157 14.41 -7.39 0.66
N ILE A 158 13.91 -7.94 -0.43
CA ILE A 158 12.61 -8.59 -0.50
C ILE A 158 12.85 -10.09 -0.44
N PHE A 159 12.22 -10.75 0.54
CA PHE A 159 12.28 -12.19 0.74
C PHE A 159 11.07 -12.88 0.12
N LYS A 160 11.32 -13.84 -0.78
CA LYS A 160 10.29 -14.72 -1.36
C LYS A 160 10.21 -15.99 -0.55
N PHE A 161 9.00 -16.34 -0.13
CA PHE A 161 8.64 -17.63 0.47
C PHE A 161 7.61 -18.33 -0.41
N ASP A 162 7.61 -19.65 -0.40
CA ASP A 162 6.57 -20.43 -1.07
C ASP A 162 5.25 -20.42 -0.24
N LYS A 163 4.19 -21.01 -0.79
CA LYS A 163 2.88 -21.14 -0.12
C LYS A 163 2.91 -21.87 1.21
N ASN A 164 3.94 -22.68 1.46
CA ASN A 164 4.18 -23.39 2.72
C ASN A 164 5.06 -22.61 3.69
N ARG A 165 5.41 -21.37 3.34
CA ARG A 165 6.27 -20.45 4.10
C ARG A 165 7.75 -20.89 4.15
N LYS A 166 8.17 -21.74 3.22
CA LYS A 166 9.58 -22.09 3.07
C LYS A 166 10.30 -20.99 2.30
N PHE A 167 11.43 -20.54 2.81
CA PHE A 167 12.29 -19.55 2.13
C PHE A 167 12.74 -20.08 0.76
N VAL A 168 12.63 -19.21 -0.25
CA VAL A 168 13.03 -19.51 -1.63
C VAL A 168 14.26 -18.72 -2.02
N LYS A 169 14.21 -17.40 -1.86
CA LYS A 169 15.31 -16.49 -2.20
C LYS A 169 15.07 -15.09 -1.64
N ALA A 170 16.12 -14.27 -1.67
CA ALA A 170 16.05 -12.83 -1.47
C ALA A 170 16.56 -12.10 -2.71
N PHE A 171 16.09 -10.85 -2.93
CA PHE A 171 16.50 -10.03 -4.07
C PHE A 171 16.47 -8.53 -3.72
N GLY A 172 17.10 -7.70 -4.57
CA GLY A 172 17.25 -6.28 -4.36
C GLY A 172 18.55 -5.97 -3.58
N GLY A 173 18.43 -5.79 -2.28
CA GLY A 173 19.52 -5.40 -1.39
C GLY A 173 19.78 -3.90 -1.36
N PRO A 174 20.60 -3.42 -0.42
CA PRO A 174 20.80 -1.99 -0.16
C PRO A 174 21.46 -1.26 -1.32
N GLY A 175 21.05 0.00 -1.56
CA GLY A 175 21.68 0.88 -2.54
C GLY A 175 20.70 1.85 -3.20
N GLU A 176 21.25 2.74 -4.05
CA GLU A 176 20.49 3.77 -4.75
C GLU A 176 20.25 3.46 -6.24
N ALA A 177 21.06 2.58 -6.82
CA ALA A 177 20.93 2.17 -8.21
C ALA A 177 19.57 1.53 -8.50
N GLU A 178 19.16 1.47 -9.76
CA GLU A 178 17.98 0.70 -10.18
C GLU A 178 18.19 -0.78 -9.80
N GLY A 179 17.15 -1.41 -9.26
CA GLY A 179 17.26 -2.77 -8.72
C GLY A 179 17.89 -2.86 -7.32
N LYS A 180 18.09 -1.73 -6.64
CA LYS A 180 18.56 -1.65 -5.25
C LYS A 180 17.60 -0.81 -4.42
N PHE A 181 17.57 -1.03 -3.10
CA PHE A 181 16.66 -0.37 -2.19
C PHE A 181 17.37 0.50 -1.16
N ASN A 182 16.76 1.64 -0.90
CA ASN A 182 16.97 2.42 0.30
C ASN A 182 15.61 2.51 1.00
N THR A 183 15.35 1.58 1.89
CA THR A 183 14.05 1.30 2.51
C THR A 183 12.99 0.84 1.50
N CYS A 184 12.97 -0.46 1.15
CA CYS A 184 11.85 -1.10 0.44
C CYS A 184 10.65 -1.19 1.42
N HIS A 185 9.83 -0.13 1.45
CA HIS A 185 8.88 0.11 2.54
C HIS A 185 7.50 -0.48 2.28
N GLY A 186 6.88 -0.14 1.16
CA GLY A 186 5.60 -0.69 0.72
C GLY A 186 5.78 -1.70 -0.41
N ILE A 187 4.96 -2.74 -0.41
CA ILE A 187 4.90 -3.73 -1.49
C ILE A 187 3.45 -4.13 -1.72
N GLY A 188 3.08 -4.30 -2.98
CA GLY A 188 1.77 -4.81 -3.39
C GLY A 188 1.85 -5.60 -4.68
N LEU A 189 0.82 -6.39 -4.97
CA LEU A 189 0.72 -7.14 -6.21
C LEU A 189 -0.09 -6.36 -7.23
N ASP A 190 0.50 -6.06 -8.38
CA ASP A 190 -0.18 -5.43 -9.51
C ASP A 190 -0.51 -6.45 -10.60
N THR A 191 -1.81 -6.68 -10.81
CA THR A 191 -2.32 -7.60 -11.84
C THR A 191 -3.01 -6.85 -12.98
N ARG A 192 -3.02 -5.52 -12.98
CA ARG A 192 -3.79 -4.69 -13.92
C ARG A 192 -3.36 -4.85 -15.38
N ASN A 193 -2.13 -5.24 -15.63
CA ASN A 193 -1.56 -5.41 -16.96
C ASN A 193 -1.44 -6.89 -17.40
N GLY A 194 -2.22 -7.78 -16.81
CA GLY A 194 -2.31 -9.20 -17.14
C GLY A 194 -1.27 -10.06 -16.41
N LYS A 195 0.04 -9.86 -16.62
CA LYS A 195 1.07 -10.58 -15.88
C LYS A 195 1.26 -9.93 -14.49
N PRO A 196 1.13 -10.70 -13.38
CA PRO A 196 1.36 -10.17 -12.04
C PRO A 196 2.79 -9.64 -11.86
N LEU A 197 2.91 -8.44 -11.29
CA LEU A 197 4.18 -7.82 -10.92
C LEU A 197 4.11 -7.35 -9.45
N LEU A 198 5.25 -7.33 -8.79
CA LEU A 198 5.40 -6.66 -7.51
C LEU A 198 5.56 -5.16 -7.76
N PHE A 199 4.70 -4.37 -7.15
CA PHE A 199 4.83 -2.92 -7.07
C PHE A 199 5.53 -2.58 -5.76
N VAL A 200 6.72 -1.98 -5.82
CA VAL A 200 7.56 -1.73 -4.64
C VAL A 200 7.78 -0.24 -4.44
N CYS A 201 7.50 0.24 -3.24
CA CYS A 201 7.81 1.59 -2.79
C CYS A 201 9.26 1.64 -2.27
N ASN A 202 10.17 2.14 -3.07
CA ASN A 202 11.57 2.36 -2.73
C ASN A 202 11.70 3.74 -2.07
N ARG A 203 11.33 3.79 -0.75
CA ARG A 203 10.92 5.00 -0.04
C ARG A 203 11.98 6.11 -0.07
N ASN A 204 13.18 5.82 0.41
CA ASN A 204 14.23 6.84 0.53
C ASN A 204 14.92 7.12 -0.82
N ASN A 205 14.71 6.28 -1.82
CA ASN A 205 15.09 6.55 -3.21
C ASN A 205 14.00 7.36 -3.97
N ASN A 206 12.91 7.76 -3.30
CA ASN A 206 11.84 8.61 -3.83
C ASN A 206 11.23 8.12 -5.14
N ARG A 207 11.06 6.79 -5.28
CA ARG A 207 10.53 6.16 -6.50
C ARG A 207 9.73 4.90 -6.20
N VAL A 208 8.95 4.47 -7.16
CA VAL A 208 8.25 3.19 -7.16
C VAL A 208 8.69 2.36 -8.36
N GLU A 209 8.77 1.04 -8.17
CA GLU A 209 9.40 0.10 -9.10
C GLU A 209 8.53 -1.13 -9.33
N TYR A 210 8.64 -1.72 -10.54
CA TYR A 210 8.13 -3.07 -10.81
C TYR A 210 9.24 -4.10 -10.75
N TRP A 211 8.89 -5.23 -10.15
CA TRP A 211 9.68 -6.45 -10.12
C TRP A 211 8.82 -7.62 -10.55
N ASP A 212 9.38 -8.62 -11.21
CA ASP A 212 8.64 -9.84 -11.49
C ASP A 212 8.58 -10.76 -10.24
N LEU A 213 7.72 -11.79 -10.29
CA LEU A 213 7.59 -12.73 -9.18
C LEU A 213 8.83 -13.64 -9.00
N GLU A 214 9.76 -13.61 -9.96
CA GLU A 214 11.05 -14.30 -9.85
C GLU A 214 12.13 -13.40 -9.22
N GLY A 215 11.80 -12.14 -8.88
CA GLY A 215 12.70 -11.21 -8.22
C GLY A 215 13.66 -10.50 -9.18
N ASN A 216 13.33 -10.43 -10.46
CA ASN A 216 14.08 -9.62 -11.42
C ASN A 216 13.49 -8.21 -11.46
N PHE A 217 14.37 -7.20 -11.44
CA PHE A 217 13.99 -5.81 -11.65
C PHE A 217 13.43 -5.64 -13.08
N VAL A 218 12.28 -4.99 -13.18
CA VAL A 218 11.61 -4.74 -14.47
C VAL A 218 11.83 -3.29 -14.92
N ARG A 219 11.40 -2.34 -14.12
CA ARG A 219 11.57 -0.91 -14.42
C ARG A 219 11.19 -0.03 -13.24
N VAL A 220 11.65 1.20 -13.25
CA VAL A 220 11.07 2.28 -12.45
C VAL A 220 9.72 2.68 -13.06
N ILE A 221 8.69 2.81 -12.22
CA ILE A 221 7.33 3.22 -12.61
C ILE A 221 7.22 4.74 -12.58
N GLN A 222 7.61 5.34 -11.45
CA GLN A 222 7.56 6.78 -11.21
C GLN A 222 8.71 7.22 -10.33
N LYS A 223 9.28 8.40 -10.64
CA LYS A 223 10.36 9.07 -9.88
C LYS A 223 9.84 10.36 -9.24
N ASN A 224 10.67 10.97 -8.41
CA ASN A 224 10.40 12.26 -7.76
C ASN A 224 9.14 12.26 -6.88
N LEU A 225 8.85 11.10 -6.29
CA LEU A 225 7.87 10.98 -5.22
C LEU A 225 8.47 11.47 -3.90
N ARG A 226 7.62 11.83 -2.94
CA ARG A 226 8.04 12.34 -1.63
C ARG A 226 8.02 11.23 -0.57
N MET A 227 9.00 10.33 -0.60
CA MET A 227 9.09 9.16 0.29
C MET A 227 7.83 8.27 0.21
N PRO A 228 7.58 7.57 -0.93
CA PRO A 228 6.42 6.69 -1.08
C PRO A 228 6.46 5.59 -0.02
N ALA A 229 5.42 5.51 0.82
CA ALA A 229 5.42 4.65 1.99
C ALA A 229 4.66 3.35 1.80
N ALA A 230 3.56 3.36 1.07
CA ALA A 230 2.72 2.19 0.85
C ALA A 230 2.13 2.19 -0.57
N VAL A 231 1.50 1.10 -0.95
CA VAL A 231 0.71 1.00 -2.17
C VAL A 231 -0.55 0.19 -1.92
N HIS A 232 -1.67 0.67 -2.45
CA HIS A 232 -2.89 -0.12 -2.57
C HIS A 232 -3.43 -0.02 -3.99
N ILE A 233 -3.69 -1.17 -4.63
CA ILE A 233 -4.11 -1.24 -6.03
C ILE A 233 -5.54 -1.74 -6.10
N ARG A 234 -6.41 -0.97 -6.79
CA ARG A 234 -7.79 -1.36 -7.06
C ARG A 234 -8.31 -0.76 -8.35
N GLY A 235 -8.97 -1.58 -9.17
CA GLY A 235 -9.44 -1.15 -10.49
C GLY A 235 -8.28 -0.68 -11.36
N ASP A 236 -8.36 0.52 -11.89
CA ASP A 236 -7.35 1.09 -12.78
C ASP A 236 -6.24 1.86 -12.04
N TYR A 237 -6.36 2.04 -10.72
CA TYR A 237 -5.52 2.97 -9.97
C TYR A 237 -4.66 2.28 -8.92
N ALA A 238 -3.49 2.89 -8.66
CA ALA A 238 -2.65 2.60 -7.51
C ALA A 238 -2.57 3.85 -6.63
N LEU A 239 -2.97 3.73 -5.38
CA LEU A 239 -2.83 4.76 -4.34
C LEU A 239 -1.44 4.63 -3.72
N VAL A 240 -0.68 5.71 -3.71
CA VAL A 240 0.66 5.79 -3.12
C VAL A 240 0.70 6.95 -2.12
N PRO A 241 0.52 6.69 -0.82
CA PRO A 241 0.80 7.66 0.23
C PRO A 241 2.29 8.02 0.26
N GLU A 242 2.59 9.31 0.31
CA GLU A 242 3.96 9.83 0.34
C GLU A 242 4.21 10.48 1.70
N LEU A 243 5.10 9.91 2.50
CA LEU A 243 5.33 10.29 3.90
C LEU A 243 5.59 11.81 4.08
N GLN A 244 6.14 12.46 3.07
CA GLN A 244 6.35 13.90 3.07
C GLN A 244 5.14 14.68 2.52
N GLY A 245 3.96 14.40 3.08
CA GLY A 245 2.78 15.27 2.99
C GLY A 245 2.13 15.36 1.61
N ARG A 246 1.94 14.22 0.93
CA ARG A 246 1.19 14.14 -0.33
C ARG A 246 0.66 12.72 -0.55
N VAL A 247 -0.41 12.60 -1.30
CA VAL A 247 -0.95 11.33 -1.78
C VAL A 247 -0.97 11.35 -3.30
N THR A 248 -0.36 10.36 -3.93
CA THR A 248 -0.35 10.21 -5.39
C THR A 248 -1.21 9.02 -5.81
N VAL A 249 -2.04 9.21 -6.82
CA VAL A 249 -2.78 8.17 -7.52
C VAL A 249 -2.15 7.97 -8.89
N LEU A 250 -1.78 6.72 -9.21
CA LEU A 250 -1.13 6.37 -10.47
C LEU A 250 -2.06 5.54 -11.36
N ASN A 251 -2.04 5.83 -12.65
CA ASN A 251 -2.64 5.01 -13.70
C ASN A 251 -1.89 3.68 -13.88
N LYS A 252 -2.42 2.78 -14.72
CA LYS A 252 -1.80 1.47 -15.04
C LYS A 252 -0.41 1.59 -15.69
N ASP A 253 -0.18 2.65 -16.46
CA ASP A 253 1.10 2.91 -17.13
C ASP A 253 2.15 3.54 -16.19
N GLY A 254 1.71 3.97 -15.00
CA GLY A 254 2.52 4.65 -13.99
C GLY A 254 2.48 6.17 -14.08
N SER A 255 1.73 6.75 -15.01
CA SER A 255 1.48 8.20 -15.04
C SER A 255 0.66 8.65 -13.82
N ILE A 256 0.83 9.91 -13.42
CA ILE A 256 0.09 10.50 -12.32
C ILE A 256 -1.33 10.80 -12.77
N ALA A 257 -2.32 10.18 -12.16
CA ALA A 257 -3.74 10.43 -12.36
C ALA A 257 -4.26 11.55 -11.45
N ALA A 258 -3.78 11.61 -10.21
CA ALA A 258 -4.12 12.68 -9.27
C ALA A 258 -3.06 12.83 -8.18
N GLN A 259 -2.96 14.02 -7.61
CA GLN A 259 -2.20 14.30 -6.39
C GLN A 259 -3.07 15.08 -5.42
N LEU A 260 -3.10 14.65 -4.16
CA LEU A 260 -4.03 15.13 -3.15
C LEU A 260 -3.29 15.46 -1.86
N GLY A 261 -3.90 16.29 -1.03
CA GLY A 261 -3.41 16.57 0.31
C GLY A 261 -2.01 17.19 0.33
N ASP A 262 -1.59 17.79 -0.79
CA ASP A 262 -0.23 18.34 -0.91
C ASP A 262 -0.01 19.44 0.14
N ASN A 263 0.94 19.19 1.04
CA ASN A 263 1.30 20.14 2.08
C ASN A 263 2.35 21.12 1.53
N PRO A 264 2.02 22.41 1.40
CA PRO A 264 2.97 23.41 0.92
C PRO A 264 4.06 23.75 1.95
N ASN A 265 3.82 23.44 3.24
CA ASN A 265 4.77 23.75 4.31
C ASN A 265 5.71 22.56 4.57
N GLU A 266 6.93 22.66 4.07
CA GLU A 266 7.94 21.60 4.22
C GLU A 266 8.26 21.21 5.66
N LYS A 267 8.16 22.16 6.60
CA LYS A 267 8.42 21.90 8.03
C LYS A 267 7.34 21.05 8.70
N GLN A 268 6.18 20.93 8.08
CA GLN A 268 5.08 20.09 8.54
C GLN A 268 5.11 18.70 7.94
N ARG A 269 5.84 18.50 6.82
CA ARG A 269 5.95 17.21 6.13
C ARG A 269 6.75 16.22 6.94
N ALA A 270 6.24 14.99 7.07
CA ALA A 270 6.83 13.93 7.89
C ALA A 270 7.11 14.35 9.35
N ASN A 271 6.40 15.33 9.85
CA ASN A 271 6.55 15.82 11.21
C ASN A 271 5.64 15.03 12.16
N PHE A 272 6.21 14.00 12.81
CA PHE A 272 5.49 13.13 13.73
C PHE A 272 4.80 13.88 14.87
N GLY A 273 5.45 14.92 15.41
CA GLY A 273 4.97 15.70 16.55
C GLY A 273 4.16 16.95 16.19
N LEU A 274 3.74 17.12 14.93
CA LEU A 274 2.99 18.31 14.52
C LEU A 274 1.71 18.47 15.35
N PRO A 275 1.54 19.62 16.07
CA PRO A 275 0.37 19.86 16.89
C PRO A 275 -0.93 19.82 16.08
N GLN A 276 -1.99 19.23 16.64
CA GLN A 276 -3.29 19.15 15.96
C GLN A 276 -3.86 20.53 15.59
N ALA A 277 -3.55 21.57 16.36
CA ALA A 277 -3.97 22.95 16.07
C ALA A 277 -3.38 23.52 14.76
N GLU A 278 -2.32 22.91 14.24
CA GLU A 278 -1.69 23.28 12.98
C GLU A 278 -2.22 22.48 11.77
N TRP A 279 -3.05 21.46 12.02
CA TRP A 279 -3.63 20.64 10.95
C TRP A 279 -4.63 21.46 10.15
N LYS A 280 -4.70 21.16 8.86
CA LYS A 280 -5.65 21.76 7.94
C LYS A 280 -6.43 20.66 7.22
N ASP A 281 -7.72 20.85 7.10
CA ASP A 281 -8.59 19.93 6.41
C ASP A 281 -8.10 19.66 4.96
N GLY A 282 -7.99 18.38 4.64
CA GLY A 282 -7.55 17.95 3.32
C GLY A 282 -6.06 18.11 3.02
N ILE A 283 -5.26 18.61 3.96
CA ILE A 283 -3.80 18.68 3.85
C ILE A 283 -3.18 17.53 4.65
N CYS A 284 -2.35 16.74 3.99
CA CYS A 284 -1.63 15.63 4.62
C CYS A 284 -0.29 16.08 5.18
N ASN A 285 0.09 15.55 6.34
CA ASN A 285 1.39 15.85 6.96
C ASN A 285 2.35 14.66 6.84
N SER A 286 1.88 13.46 7.15
CA SER A 286 2.69 12.24 7.17
C SER A 286 1.88 11.02 6.67
N PRO A 287 1.31 11.06 5.45
CA PRO A 287 0.53 9.92 4.94
C PRO A 287 1.44 8.69 4.82
N HIS A 288 1.05 7.62 5.50
CA HIS A 288 1.89 6.44 5.63
C HIS A 288 1.28 5.20 4.99
N GLY A 289 -0.04 5.09 4.98
CA GLY A 289 -0.75 4.02 4.32
C GLY A 289 -2.15 4.42 3.91
N GLY A 290 -2.85 3.55 3.18
CA GLY A 290 -4.20 3.84 2.74
C GLY A 290 -4.79 2.76 1.85
N SER A 291 -6.06 2.94 1.50
CA SER A 291 -6.81 1.98 0.69
C SER A 291 -7.77 2.69 -0.26
N ILE A 292 -8.09 2.03 -1.37
CA ILE A 292 -9.15 2.45 -2.30
C ILE A 292 -10.36 1.57 -2.02
N ASP A 293 -11.53 2.15 -1.75
CA ASP A 293 -12.76 1.38 -1.53
C ASP A 293 -13.40 0.91 -2.86
N LYS A 294 -14.52 0.17 -2.78
CA LYS A 294 -15.21 -0.35 -3.97
C LYS A 294 -15.77 0.72 -4.92
N ASP A 295 -16.01 1.93 -4.41
CA ASP A 295 -16.53 3.06 -5.16
C ASP A 295 -15.42 3.98 -5.69
N GLY A 296 -14.16 3.65 -5.38
CA GLY A 296 -12.97 4.38 -5.80
C GLY A 296 -12.59 5.53 -4.86
N ASN A 297 -13.23 5.65 -3.68
CA ASN A 297 -12.83 6.63 -2.68
C ASN A 297 -11.53 6.19 -2.01
N LEU A 298 -10.77 7.16 -1.51
CA LEU A 298 -9.49 6.92 -0.85
C LEU A 298 -9.63 7.09 0.66
N ILE A 299 -9.12 6.12 1.39
CA ILE A 299 -8.85 6.21 2.82
C ILE A 299 -7.36 6.36 2.99
N VAL A 300 -6.93 7.38 3.72
CA VAL A 300 -5.51 7.67 3.97
C VAL A 300 -5.27 7.76 5.47
N ALA A 301 -4.26 7.06 5.94
CA ALA A 301 -3.86 7.03 7.34
C ALA A 301 -2.50 7.70 7.51
N GLU A 302 -2.38 8.61 8.49
CA GLU A 302 -1.17 9.37 8.76
C GLU A 302 -0.42 8.86 9.99
N TRP A 303 0.88 8.76 9.84
CA TRP A 303 1.80 8.49 10.94
C TRP A 303 2.15 9.80 11.66
N SER A 304 1.37 10.12 12.66
CA SER A 304 1.59 11.26 13.56
C SER A 304 1.35 10.82 14.99
N GLN A 305 1.86 11.59 15.96
CA GLN A 305 1.68 11.29 17.39
C GLN A 305 0.22 11.04 17.78
N PHE A 306 -0.71 11.72 17.11
CA PHE A 306 -2.15 11.69 17.44
C PHE A 306 -2.94 10.74 16.54
N GLY A 307 -2.38 10.36 15.37
CA GLY A 307 -3.07 9.65 14.30
C GLY A 307 -4.08 10.53 13.58
N HIS A 308 -4.14 10.45 12.27
CA HIS A 308 -5.10 11.19 11.47
C HIS A 308 -5.58 10.32 10.31
N LEU A 309 -6.86 10.38 10.01
CA LEU A 309 -7.48 9.66 8.90
C LEU A 309 -8.19 10.64 7.99
N HIS A 310 -7.99 10.48 6.69
CA HIS A 310 -8.73 11.21 5.66
C HIS A 310 -9.57 10.26 4.83
N LYS A 311 -10.74 10.73 4.41
CA LYS A 311 -11.49 10.15 3.30
C LYS A 311 -11.58 11.18 2.17
N PHE A 312 -11.13 10.79 0.98
CA PHE A 312 -11.34 11.56 -0.23
C PHE A 312 -12.34 10.82 -1.12
N ALA A 313 -13.51 11.40 -1.33
CA ALA A 313 -14.54 10.84 -2.19
C ALA A 313 -14.20 11.10 -3.66
N ARG A 314 -14.32 10.06 -4.49
CA ARG A 314 -14.20 10.20 -5.94
C ARG A 314 -15.39 10.97 -6.49
N VAL A 315 -15.12 12.07 -7.15
CA VAL A 315 -16.14 12.85 -7.88
C VAL A 315 -16.41 12.17 -9.23
N ARG A 316 -17.67 11.85 -9.51
CA ARG A 316 -18.10 11.19 -10.76
C ARG A 316 -18.51 12.23 -11.78
#